data_b7715c51897f4a4d0e630a9499522747
#
_entry.id   b7715c51897f4a4d0e630a9499522747
#
_cell.length_a   1.000
_cell.length_b   1.000
_cell.length_c   1.000
_cell.angle_alpha   90.00
_cell.angle_beta   90.00
_cell.angle_gamma   90.00
#
_symmetry.space_group_name_H-M   'P 1'
#
loop_
_entity.id
_entity.type
_entity.pdbx_description
1 polymer ?
#
loop_
_entity_poly.entity_id
_entity_poly.type
_entity_poly.pdbx_seq_one_letter_code
_entity_poly.pdbx_strand_id
1 'polypeptide(L)'
;MGAGTYFSHLNDYKKRASFVSEHRLVTYSTLYEENQYIIIGCFLVGIREDQDTLPLFRYHLIFDFADMSEFDYWYQNVMYRNYYITDIPCSMDDEYITLSTCSTEIYDSRFVVVARKVRDGEDPSVYNYYSNPDARKPAAFYEAYGMEVPDDDGPNYQYYGVTADTAEGTENSNEN
;
A
#
# COMPACT_ATOMS: atom_id res chain seq x y z
N MET A 1 6.89 11.23 -19.65
CA MET A 1 6.01 12.04 -18.80
C MET A 1 6.87 13.07 -18.10
N GLY A 2 6.70 14.31 -18.49
CA GLY A 2 7.52 15.38 -18.01
C GLY A 2 7.03 15.96 -16.71
N ALA A 3 7.97 16.28 -15.88
CA ALA A 3 8.02 17.42 -14.99
C ALA A 3 6.90 17.60 -13.97
N GLY A 4 7.23 17.37 -12.71
CA GLY A 4 6.85 18.25 -11.60
C GLY A 4 5.36 18.37 -11.26
N THR A 5 4.55 17.37 -11.57
CA THR A 5 3.16 17.35 -11.13
C THR A 5 3.02 16.75 -9.73
N TYR A 6 2.10 17.26 -8.98
CA TYR A 6 1.85 17.17 -7.55
C TYR A 6 2.26 15.89 -6.81
N PHE A 7 2.14 14.70 -7.39
CA PHE A 7 2.47 13.43 -6.75
C PHE A 7 3.72 12.73 -7.32
N SER A 8 4.48 13.37 -8.19
CA SER A 8 5.71 12.77 -8.76
C SER A 8 6.76 12.45 -7.70
N HIS A 9 6.83 13.25 -6.64
CA HIS A 9 7.77 13.08 -5.52
C HIS A 9 7.45 11.89 -4.62
N LEU A 10 6.26 11.28 -4.70
CA LEU A 10 6.00 10.01 -4.02
C LEU A 10 6.98 8.92 -4.47
N ASN A 11 7.44 8.96 -5.72
CA ASN A 11 8.44 8.02 -6.21
C ASN A 11 9.82 8.16 -5.53
N ASP A 12 10.08 9.24 -4.81
CA ASP A 12 11.33 9.39 -4.05
C ASP A 12 11.37 8.46 -2.83
N TYR A 13 10.23 8.06 -2.31
CA TYR A 13 10.10 7.08 -1.23
C TYR A 13 10.53 5.65 -1.61
N LYS A 14 10.79 5.35 -2.89
CA LYS A 14 11.37 4.07 -3.34
C LYS A 14 12.85 3.96 -3.05
N LYS A 15 13.55 5.07 -2.86
CA LYS A 15 15.00 5.13 -3.00
C LYS A 15 15.75 4.53 -1.81
N ARG A 16 15.35 4.88 -0.59
CA ARG A 16 16.10 4.48 0.63
C ARG A 16 15.31 4.77 1.91
N ALA A 17 15.56 3.96 2.93
CA ALA A 17 14.92 4.11 4.24
C ALA A 17 15.23 5.47 4.92
N SER A 18 16.44 6.02 4.72
CA SER A 18 16.79 7.35 5.26
C SER A 18 15.91 8.45 4.69
N PHE A 19 15.49 8.36 3.42
CA PHE A 19 14.56 9.34 2.84
C PHE A 19 13.20 9.29 3.54
N VAL A 20 12.67 8.09 3.82
CA VAL A 20 11.41 7.95 4.58
C VAL A 20 11.58 8.50 6.00
N SER A 21 12.71 8.20 6.66
CA SER A 21 12.99 8.72 8.00
C SER A 21 13.04 10.26 8.05
N GLU A 22 13.61 10.89 7.03
CA GLU A 22 13.72 12.35 6.92
C GLU A 22 12.38 13.01 6.55
N HIS A 23 11.51 12.31 5.81
CA HIS A 23 10.23 12.80 5.27
C HIS A 23 9.05 11.93 5.74
N ARG A 24 9.10 11.49 6.99
CA ARG A 24 8.14 10.52 7.55
C ARG A 24 6.72 11.03 7.72
N LEU A 25 6.51 12.33 7.65
CA LEU A 25 5.23 12.97 7.89
C LEU A 25 4.62 13.52 6.60
N VAL A 26 3.34 13.26 6.45
CA VAL A 26 2.47 13.89 5.46
C VAL A 26 1.50 14.81 6.19
N THR A 27 1.46 16.08 5.81
CA THR A 27 0.44 17.00 6.31
C THR A 27 -0.75 16.99 5.35
N TYR A 28 -1.93 16.74 5.88
CA TYR A 28 -3.18 16.82 5.14
C TYR A 28 -4.11 17.84 5.81
N SER A 29 -4.40 18.90 5.06
CA SER A 29 -5.21 20.03 5.55
C SER A 29 -6.56 20.05 4.82
N THR A 30 -7.62 20.22 5.59
CA THR A 30 -8.96 20.52 5.11
C THR A 30 -9.31 21.98 5.38
N LEU A 31 -10.52 22.41 5.09
CA LEU A 31 -10.99 23.75 5.46
C LEU A 31 -11.19 23.92 6.98
N TYR A 32 -11.23 22.83 7.73
CA TYR A 32 -11.59 22.82 9.15
C TYR A 32 -10.45 22.42 10.07
N GLU A 33 -9.51 21.62 9.57
CA GLU A 33 -8.42 21.07 10.38
C GLU A 33 -7.17 20.76 9.55
N GLU A 34 -6.05 20.71 10.23
CA GLU A 34 -4.79 20.23 9.69
C GLU A 34 -4.30 19.06 10.54
N ASN A 35 -4.07 17.93 9.89
CA ASN A 35 -3.61 16.71 10.54
C ASN A 35 -2.28 16.25 9.96
N GLN A 36 -1.46 15.64 10.82
CA GLN A 36 -0.24 14.96 10.41
C GLN A 36 -0.43 13.46 10.37
N TYR A 37 0.14 12.84 9.35
CA TYR A 37 0.10 11.38 9.16
C TYR A 37 1.53 10.88 9.04
N ILE A 38 1.85 9.82 9.79
CA ILE A 38 3.15 9.15 9.74
C ILE A 38 3.10 8.01 8.72
N ILE A 39 4.10 7.95 7.83
CA ILE A 39 4.17 6.91 6.78
C ILE A 39 4.43 5.56 7.43
N ILE A 40 3.55 4.59 7.17
CA ILE A 40 3.64 3.21 7.66
C ILE A 40 4.06 2.23 6.57
N GLY A 41 3.89 2.60 5.29
CA GLY A 41 4.25 1.72 4.19
C GLY A 41 4.31 2.41 2.84
N CYS A 42 5.18 1.87 1.99
CA CYS A 42 5.31 2.26 0.60
C CYS A 42 5.50 1.02 -0.25
N PHE A 43 4.77 0.89 -1.35
CA PHE A 43 4.85 -0.30 -2.20
C PHE A 43 4.46 -0.05 -3.65
N LEU A 44 4.91 -0.97 -4.51
CA LEU A 44 4.50 -1.07 -5.90
C LEU A 44 3.35 -2.06 -6.02
N VAL A 45 2.34 -1.72 -6.81
CA VAL A 45 1.22 -2.61 -7.11
C VAL A 45 0.84 -2.51 -8.59
N GLY A 46 0.50 -3.64 -9.20
CA GLY A 46 -0.15 -3.71 -10.50
C GLY A 46 -1.62 -3.29 -10.40
N ILE A 47 -2.21 -2.89 -11.52
CA ILE A 47 -3.65 -2.59 -11.59
C ILE A 47 -4.40 -3.55 -12.50
N ARG A 48 -3.70 -4.50 -13.11
CA ARG A 48 -4.22 -5.52 -14.00
C ARG A 48 -3.91 -6.90 -13.43
N GLU A 49 -4.84 -7.83 -13.59
CA GLU A 49 -4.72 -9.19 -13.05
C GLU A 49 -3.59 -9.99 -13.71
N ASP A 50 -3.27 -9.69 -14.98
CA ASP A 50 -2.17 -10.34 -15.70
C ASP A 50 -0.76 -9.87 -15.27
N GLN A 51 -0.67 -8.97 -14.28
CA GLN A 51 0.60 -8.43 -13.78
C GLN A 51 1.14 -9.16 -12.53
N ASP A 52 0.34 -10.01 -11.91
CA ASP A 52 0.78 -10.75 -10.72
C ASP A 52 0.25 -12.19 -10.75
N THR A 53 0.95 -13.07 -10.03
CA THR A 53 0.50 -14.44 -9.72
C THR A 53 -0.45 -14.47 -8.53
N LEU A 54 -0.49 -13.39 -7.75
CA LEU A 54 -1.36 -13.20 -6.60
C LEU A 54 -2.57 -12.34 -6.98
N PRO A 55 -3.70 -12.49 -6.27
CA PRO A 55 -4.86 -11.62 -6.44
C PRO A 55 -4.49 -10.14 -6.29
N LEU A 56 -5.12 -9.28 -7.09
CA LEU A 56 -4.88 -7.84 -7.03
C LEU A 56 -5.25 -7.28 -5.66
N PHE A 57 -4.33 -6.57 -5.05
CA PHE A 57 -4.61 -5.78 -3.85
C PHE A 57 -5.31 -4.48 -4.24
N ARG A 58 -6.64 -4.47 -4.17
CA ARG A 58 -7.50 -3.33 -4.53
C ARG A 58 -7.58 -2.32 -3.37
N TYR A 59 -6.43 -1.83 -2.89
CA TYR A 59 -6.31 -0.89 -1.77
C TYR A 59 -7.24 0.34 -1.88
N HIS A 60 -7.52 0.77 -3.10
CA HIS A 60 -8.35 1.96 -3.41
C HIS A 60 -9.86 1.74 -3.22
N LEU A 61 -10.29 0.51 -2.96
CA LEU A 61 -11.69 0.19 -2.64
C LEU A 61 -11.94 0.04 -1.14
N ILE A 62 -10.89 0.11 -0.31
CA ILE A 62 -10.99 -0.03 1.13
C ILE A 62 -11.00 1.38 1.72
N PHE A 63 -12.15 1.83 2.18
CA PHE A 63 -12.38 3.18 2.73
C PHE A 63 -12.61 3.18 4.23
N ASP A 64 -13.02 2.04 4.78
CA ASP A 64 -13.32 1.82 6.18
C ASP A 64 -13.15 0.33 6.49
N PHE A 65 -13.08 -0.03 7.76
CA PHE A 65 -12.96 -1.41 8.19
C PHE A 65 -14.22 -1.80 8.97
N ALA A 66 -14.97 -2.76 8.44
CA ALA A 66 -16.18 -3.24 9.10
C ALA A 66 -15.86 -4.02 10.38
N ASP A 67 -14.71 -4.70 10.41
CA ASP A 67 -14.23 -5.48 11.54
C ASP A 67 -12.70 -5.69 11.50
N MET A 68 -12.19 -6.35 12.54
CA MET A 68 -10.75 -6.65 12.67
C MET A 68 -10.23 -7.53 11.51
N SER A 69 -11.06 -8.36 10.91
CA SER A 69 -10.68 -9.24 9.80
C SER A 69 -10.36 -8.42 8.54
N GLU A 70 -11.18 -7.40 8.24
CA GLU A 70 -10.91 -6.50 7.12
C GLU A 70 -9.67 -5.64 7.35
N PHE A 71 -9.48 -5.15 8.58
CA PHE A 71 -8.27 -4.43 8.95
C PHE A 71 -7.03 -5.30 8.80
N ASP A 72 -7.04 -6.52 9.33
CA ASP A 72 -5.92 -7.46 9.23
C ASP A 72 -5.60 -7.80 7.77
N TYR A 73 -6.63 -8.05 6.95
CA TYR A 73 -6.44 -8.26 5.51
C TYR A 73 -5.71 -7.09 4.85
N TRP A 74 -6.21 -5.88 5.06
CA TRP A 74 -5.60 -4.66 4.51
C TRP A 74 -4.17 -4.48 5.04
N TYR A 75 -3.98 -4.57 6.35
CA TYR A 75 -2.70 -4.35 7.00
C TYR A 75 -1.64 -5.36 6.55
N GLN A 76 -1.97 -6.64 6.48
CA GLN A 76 -1.05 -7.67 6.01
C GLN A 76 -0.70 -7.48 4.54
N ASN A 77 -1.65 -7.08 3.69
CA ASN A 77 -1.37 -6.77 2.29
C ASN A 77 -0.42 -5.57 2.14
N VAL A 78 -0.57 -4.54 2.96
CA VAL A 78 0.35 -3.39 3.00
C VAL A 78 1.73 -3.85 3.45
N MET A 79 1.83 -4.55 4.59
CA MET A 79 3.12 -4.96 5.16
C MET A 79 3.87 -5.97 4.28
N TYR A 80 3.19 -6.90 3.66
CA TYR A 80 3.75 -7.88 2.74
C TYR A 80 4.45 -7.25 1.53
N ARG A 81 3.92 -6.12 1.06
CA ARG A 81 4.46 -5.38 -0.09
C ARG A 81 5.37 -4.23 0.31
N ASN A 82 5.43 -3.91 1.61
CA ASN A 82 6.10 -2.72 2.09
C ASN A 82 7.61 -2.74 1.84
N TYR A 83 8.13 -1.70 1.19
CA TYR A 83 9.56 -1.52 0.95
C TYR A 83 10.38 -1.29 2.23
N TYR A 84 9.70 -1.04 3.34
CA TYR A 84 10.32 -0.73 4.62
C TYR A 84 9.71 -1.52 5.77
N ILE A 85 10.58 -1.91 6.70
CA ILE A 85 10.19 -2.43 8.00
C ILE A 85 10.15 -1.25 8.96
N THR A 86 9.06 -1.11 9.71
CA THR A 86 8.88 -0.07 10.73
C THR A 86 8.24 -0.62 11.98
N ASP A 87 8.47 0.05 13.11
CA ASP A 87 7.91 -0.28 14.42
C ASP A 87 6.70 0.58 14.82
N ILE A 88 6.10 1.29 13.85
CA ILE A 88 4.92 2.13 14.06
C ILE A 88 3.71 1.24 14.38
N PRO A 89 3.08 1.41 15.56
CA PRO A 89 1.89 0.65 15.91
C PRO A 89 0.69 1.11 15.08
N CYS A 90 -0.09 0.15 14.58
CA CYS A 90 -1.31 0.38 13.82
C CYS A 90 -2.48 -0.36 14.45
N SER A 91 -3.67 0.22 14.37
CA SER A 91 -4.91 -0.32 14.90
C SER A 91 -6.07 -0.04 13.94
N MET A 92 -7.11 -0.85 13.99
CA MET A 92 -8.36 -0.62 13.25
C MET A 92 -9.01 0.74 13.58
N ASP A 93 -8.78 1.24 14.80
CA ASP A 93 -9.35 2.51 15.27
C ASP A 93 -8.56 3.75 14.80
N ASP A 94 -7.41 3.56 14.14
CA ASP A 94 -6.62 4.67 13.60
C ASP A 94 -7.20 5.16 12.27
N GLU A 95 -6.98 6.44 11.97
CA GLU A 95 -7.26 7.01 10.66
C GLU A 95 -6.07 6.85 9.71
N TYR A 96 -6.35 6.48 8.48
CA TYR A 96 -5.33 6.24 7.46
C TYR A 96 -5.57 7.09 6.22
N ILE A 97 -4.49 7.50 5.55
CA ILE A 97 -4.55 8.04 4.20
C ILE A 97 -3.69 7.19 3.27
N THR A 98 -4.17 7.07 2.03
CA THR A 98 -3.44 6.37 0.97
C THR A 98 -3.20 7.31 -0.19
N LEU A 99 -1.93 7.56 -0.50
CA LEU A 99 -1.49 8.38 -1.62
C LEU A 99 -1.01 7.46 -2.74
N SER A 100 -1.45 7.72 -3.95
CA SER A 100 -1.13 6.86 -5.10
C SER A 100 -0.71 7.68 -6.30
N THR A 101 0.33 7.22 -6.99
CA THR A 101 0.82 7.81 -8.24
C THR A 101 1.15 6.74 -9.26
N CYS A 102 1.18 7.10 -10.54
CA CYS A 102 1.68 6.20 -11.57
C CYS A 102 3.15 5.84 -11.32
N SER A 103 3.47 4.57 -11.48
CA SER A 103 4.86 4.09 -11.50
C SER A 103 5.31 3.85 -12.94
N THR A 104 6.62 3.98 -13.16
CA THR A 104 7.26 3.70 -14.46
C THR A 104 8.05 2.40 -14.45
N GLU A 105 8.04 1.66 -13.34
CA GLU A 105 8.81 0.41 -13.19
C GLU A 105 8.24 -0.72 -14.02
N ILE A 106 6.91 -0.78 -14.08
CA ILE A 106 6.17 -1.66 -14.99
C ILE A 106 5.00 -0.88 -15.59
N TYR A 107 4.52 -1.30 -16.74
CA TYR A 107 3.38 -0.70 -17.40
C TYR A 107 2.12 -0.83 -16.53
N ASP A 108 1.26 0.19 -16.50
CA ASP A 108 0.02 0.22 -15.73
C ASP A 108 0.17 -0.17 -14.25
N SER A 109 1.16 0.39 -13.57
CA SER A 109 1.35 0.19 -12.14
C SER A 109 1.20 1.48 -11.34
N ARG A 110 1.06 1.31 -10.03
CA ARG A 110 0.99 2.40 -9.08
C ARG A 110 2.06 2.24 -8.01
N PHE A 111 2.64 3.36 -7.63
CA PHE A 111 3.39 3.46 -6.38
C PHE A 111 2.48 4.08 -5.33
N VAL A 112 2.37 3.40 -4.20
CA VAL A 112 1.43 3.70 -3.12
C VAL A 112 2.21 4.04 -1.87
N VAL A 113 1.78 5.08 -1.17
CA VAL A 113 2.27 5.46 0.15
C VAL A 113 1.08 5.47 1.09
N VAL A 114 1.18 4.72 2.18
CA VAL A 114 0.16 4.63 3.23
C VAL A 114 0.68 5.30 4.47
N ALA A 115 -0.15 6.14 5.08
CA ALA A 115 0.20 6.82 6.32
C ALA A 115 -0.96 6.77 7.32
N ARG A 116 -0.61 6.65 8.60
CA ARG A 116 -1.51 6.67 9.75
C ARG A 116 -1.51 8.05 10.40
N LYS A 117 -2.67 8.54 10.79
CA LYS A 117 -2.78 9.79 11.57
C LYS A 117 -1.95 9.71 12.83
N VAL A 118 -1.17 10.73 13.09
CA VAL A 118 -0.39 10.86 14.34
C VAL A 118 -1.38 10.99 15.50
N ARG A 119 -1.20 10.16 16.53
CA ARG A 119 -2.09 10.14 17.69
C ARG A 119 -1.76 11.33 18.62
N ASP A 120 -2.70 11.72 19.44
CA ASP A 120 -2.50 12.78 20.42
C ASP A 120 -1.36 12.44 21.37
N GLY A 121 -0.36 13.35 21.46
CA GLY A 121 0.81 13.18 22.32
C GLY A 121 1.86 12.20 21.81
N GLU A 122 1.68 11.64 20.61
CA GLU A 122 2.67 10.77 19.98
C GLU A 122 3.84 11.58 19.41
N ASP A 123 5.07 11.10 19.63
CA ASP A 123 6.27 11.63 18.99
C ASP A 123 6.67 10.75 17.81
N PRO A 124 6.40 11.17 16.54
CA PRO A 124 6.76 10.39 15.37
C PRO A 124 8.25 10.16 15.18
N SER A 125 9.11 10.93 15.85
CA SER A 125 10.56 10.87 15.68
C SER A 125 11.19 9.61 16.29
N VAL A 126 10.50 8.94 17.19
CA VAL A 126 11.00 7.74 17.89
C VAL A 126 11.01 6.49 17.01
N TYR A 127 10.21 6.46 15.94
CA TYR A 127 10.08 5.29 15.08
C TYR A 127 11.20 5.19 14.03
N ASN A 128 11.53 3.95 13.70
CA ASN A 128 12.62 3.62 12.79
C ASN A 128 12.10 3.02 11.48
N TYR A 129 12.90 3.19 10.43
CA TYR A 129 12.67 2.61 9.12
C TYR A 129 13.90 1.86 8.66
N TYR A 130 13.72 0.62 8.27
CA TYR A 130 14.75 -0.22 7.68
C TYR A 130 14.30 -0.68 6.30
N SER A 131 15.23 -0.84 5.38
CA SER A 131 14.90 -1.42 4.06
C SER A 131 14.41 -2.85 4.23
N ASN A 132 13.33 -3.20 3.54
CA ASN A 132 12.79 -4.55 3.51
C ASN A 132 13.25 -5.25 2.21
N PRO A 133 14.22 -6.18 2.27
CA PRO A 133 14.69 -6.89 1.09
C PRO A 133 13.64 -7.87 0.54
N ASP A 134 12.71 -8.30 1.39
CA ASP A 134 11.68 -9.30 1.08
C ASP A 134 10.36 -8.68 0.62
N ALA A 135 10.34 -7.36 0.37
CA ALA A 135 9.15 -6.66 -0.10
C ALA A 135 8.65 -7.25 -1.42
N ARG A 136 7.45 -7.85 -1.40
CA ARG A 136 6.85 -8.49 -2.59
C ARG A 136 6.41 -7.42 -3.60
N LYS A 137 6.80 -7.61 -4.84
CA LYS A 137 6.40 -6.78 -5.98
C LYS A 137 5.52 -7.61 -6.92
N PRO A 138 4.75 -6.99 -7.82
CA PRO A 138 4.02 -7.74 -8.84
C PRO A 138 4.93 -8.65 -9.68
N ALA A 139 4.45 -9.80 -10.13
CA ALA A 139 5.21 -10.74 -10.95
C ALA A 139 5.82 -10.05 -12.18
N ALA A 140 5.07 -9.19 -12.85
CA ALA A 140 5.53 -8.40 -13.99
C ALA A 140 6.77 -7.53 -13.68
N PHE A 141 7.01 -7.15 -12.42
CA PHE A 141 8.23 -6.46 -12.03
C PHE A 141 9.44 -7.40 -12.13
N TYR A 142 9.35 -8.60 -11.56
CA TYR A 142 10.43 -9.59 -11.59
C TYR A 142 10.77 -9.99 -13.02
N GLU A 143 9.75 -10.22 -13.85
CA GLU A 143 9.90 -10.54 -15.27
C GLU A 143 10.59 -9.41 -16.04
N ALA A 144 10.18 -8.15 -15.83
CA ALA A 144 10.76 -6.98 -16.50
C ALA A 144 12.24 -6.79 -16.17
N TYR A 145 12.67 -7.22 -14.99
CA TYR A 145 14.07 -7.12 -14.55
C TYR A 145 14.85 -8.44 -14.67
N GLY A 146 14.27 -9.48 -15.28
CA GLY A 146 14.92 -10.78 -15.47
C GLY A 146 15.20 -11.51 -14.16
N MET A 147 14.38 -11.29 -13.14
CA MET A 147 14.47 -11.94 -11.84
C MET A 147 13.44 -13.07 -11.75
N GLU A 148 13.69 -14.03 -10.88
CA GLU A 148 12.75 -15.09 -10.57
C GLU A 148 11.57 -14.52 -9.75
N VAL A 149 10.33 -14.87 -10.18
CA VAL A 149 9.12 -14.53 -9.43
C VAL A 149 9.09 -15.39 -8.17
N PRO A 150 8.96 -14.80 -6.96
CA PRO A 150 8.86 -15.59 -5.75
C PRO A 150 7.69 -16.58 -5.81
N ASP A 151 7.95 -17.83 -5.46
CA ASP A 151 6.94 -18.87 -5.30
C ASP A 151 6.38 -18.77 -3.88
N ASP A 152 5.33 -17.98 -3.72
CA ASP A 152 4.68 -17.72 -2.45
C ASP A 152 3.16 -17.63 -2.62
N ASP A 153 2.44 -17.96 -1.54
CA ASP A 153 0.97 -17.91 -1.50
C ASP A 153 0.43 -16.51 -1.16
N GLY A 154 1.32 -15.53 -0.99
CA GLY A 154 0.95 -14.19 -0.57
C GLY A 154 0.50 -14.11 0.90
N PRO A 155 -0.08 -12.99 1.31
CA PRO A 155 -0.75 -12.89 2.60
C PRO A 155 -1.90 -13.89 2.67
N ASN A 156 -2.15 -14.44 3.88
CA ASN A 156 -3.15 -15.50 4.07
C ASN A 156 -4.59 -15.03 3.77
N TYR A 157 -4.97 -15.03 2.50
CA TYR A 157 -6.31 -14.61 2.05
C TYR A 157 -7.45 -15.49 2.58
N GLN A 158 -7.18 -16.75 2.96
CA GLN A 158 -8.19 -17.67 3.50
C GLN A 158 -8.72 -17.22 4.87
N TYR A 159 -7.92 -16.50 5.62
CA TYR A 159 -8.31 -16.00 6.93
C TYR A 159 -9.43 -14.95 6.87
N TYR A 160 -9.56 -14.25 5.75
CA TYR A 160 -10.47 -13.11 5.59
C TYR A 160 -11.73 -13.41 4.76
N GLY A 161 -11.99 -14.68 4.47
CA GLY A 161 -13.16 -15.10 3.69
C GLY A 161 -13.16 -14.65 2.23
N VAL A 162 -12.09 -14.01 1.76
CA VAL A 162 -11.92 -13.64 0.35
C VAL A 162 -11.21 -14.79 -0.35
N THR A 163 -11.98 -15.75 -0.84
CA THR A 163 -11.46 -16.74 -1.79
C THR A 163 -11.37 -16.09 -3.17
N ALA A 164 -10.43 -16.53 -4.01
CA ALA A 164 -10.27 -16.05 -5.39
C ALA A 164 -11.59 -16.13 -6.21
N ASP A 165 -12.52 -17.00 -5.83
CA ASP A 165 -13.81 -17.19 -6.47
C ASP A 165 -14.85 -16.11 -6.19
N THR A 166 -14.67 -15.24 -5.18
CA THR A 166 -15.65 -14.17 -4.86
C THR A 166 -15.43 -12.89 -5.67
N ALA A 167 -14.34 -12.78 -6.42
CA ALA A 167 -14.09 -11.62 -7.29
C ALA A 167 -14.88 -11.64 -8.61
N GLU A 168 -15.51 -12.78 -8.99
CA GLU A 168 -16.24 -12.93 -10.26
C GLU A 168 -17.77 -12.86 -10.13
N GLY A 169 -18.33 -12.35 -9.07
CA GLY A 169 -19.75 -12.51 -8.77
C GLY A 169 -20.60 -11.27 -8.56
N THR A 170 -20.49 -10.21 -9.37
CA THR A 170 -21.54 -9.19 -9.44
C THR A 170 -21.60 -8.48 -10.80
N GLU A 171 -21.73 -9.27 -11.87
CA GLU A 171 -22.33 -8.76 -13.11
C GLU A 171 -23.52 -9.62 -13.49
N ASN A 172 -24.66 -8.93 -13.63
CA ASN A 172 -25.90 -9.34 -14.27
C ASN A 172 -26.94 -10.19 -13.50
N SER A 173 -27.87 -9.48 -12.91
CA SER A 173 -29.29 -9.84 -13.05
C SER A 173 -30.17 -8.61 -12.96
N ASN A 174 -30.32 -7.88 -14.06
CA ASN A 174 -31.46 -7.03 -14.33
C ASN A 174 -31.71 -7.01 -15.85
N GLU A 175 -32.34 -8.06 -16.32
CA GLU A 175 -33.18 -8.04 -17.51
C GLU A 175 -34.39 -8.94 -17.20
N ASN A 176 -35.50 -8.31 -16.84
CA ASN A 176 -36.86 -8.57 -17.30
C ASN A 176 -37.82 -7.55 -16.70
#